data_b540cf4677b5e0804b94a02da56d53d9
#
_entry.id   b540cf4677b5e0804b94a02da56d53d9
#
_cell.length_a   1.000
_cell.length_b   1.000
_cell.length_c   1.000
_cell.angle_alpha   90.00
_cell.angle_beta   90.00
_cell.angle_gamma   90.00
#
_symmetry.space_group_name_H-M   'P 1'
#
loop_
_entity.id
_entity.type
_entity.pdbx_description
1 polymer ?
#
loop_
_entity_poly.entity_id
_entity_poly.type
_entity_poly.pdbx_seq_one_letter_code
_entity_poly.pdbx_strand_id
1 'polypeptide(L)'
;MEMVTVWPFDKIKSPVFYKDDSEAERQLEVLVELRQTASGDIADAIEQEIRLVEAGIAGERQVRFELANSHIPMYVLHDLYYEYAGLVSQIDYLIITRKHVFVIECKNLYGNIEITSNGDFVRTLSYGRRA
;
A
#
# COMPACT_ATOMS: atom_id res chain seq x y z
N MET A 1 -27.20 -28.71 22.61
CA MET A 1 -27.18 -27.30 22.17
C MET A 1 -26.17 -27.21 21.05
N GLU A 2 -26.64 -27.21 19.82
CA GLU A 2 -25.76 -27.01 18.66
C GLU A 2 -25.25 -25.56 18.65
N MET A 3 -23.94 -25.40 18.82
CA MET A 3 -23.32 -24.08 18.55
C MET A 3 -23.34 -23.87 17.03
N VAL A 4 -24.28 -23.08 16.56
CA VAL A 4 -24.24 -22.60 15.18
C VAL A 4 -23.04 -21.68 15.05
N THR A 5 -21.96 -22.19 14.51
CA THR A 5 -20.78 -21.38 14.17
C THR A 5 -21.15 -20.51 12.98
N VAL A 6 -21.60 -19.29 13.25
CA VAL A 6 -21.85 -18.31 12.19
C VAL A 6 -20.51 -17.81 11.71
N TRP A 7 -20.12 -18.20 10.51
CA TRP A 7 -18.91 -17.69 9.89
C TRP A 7 -19.03 -16.19 9.63
N PRO A 8 -17.99 -15.40 9.91
CA PRO A 8 -18.03 -13.95 9.69
C PRO A 8 -18.45 -13.56 8.28
N PHE A 9 -18.09 -14.38 7.29
CA PHE A 9 -18.39 -14.14 5.87
C PHE A 9 -19.87 -14.34 5.49
N ASP A 10 -20.67 -15.00 6.32
CA ASP A 10 -22.10 -15.19 6.03
C ASP A 10 -22.90 -13.90 6.21
N LYS A 11 -22.31 -12.91 6.88
CA LYS A 11 -22.93 -11.61 7.18
C LYS A 11 -22.56 -10.51 6.18
N ILE A 12 -21.56 -10.73 5.34
CA ILE A 12 -21.08 -9.71 4.40
C ILE A 12 -21.40 -10.09 2.94
N LYS A 13 -21.73 -9.09 2.13
CA LYS A 13 -22.03 -9.26 0.70
C LYS A 13 -21.06 -8.48 -0.21
N SER A 14 -20.21 -7.67 0.38
CA SER A 14 -19.28 -6.77 -0.28
C SER A 14 -18.04 -6.60 0.60
N PRO A 15 -16.96 -5.97 0.11
CA PRO A 15 -15.76 -5.73 0.91
C PRO A 15 -16.04 -4.93 2.18
N VAL A 16 -15.45 -5.36 3.28
CA VAL A 16 -15.43 -4.66 4.55
C VAL A 16 -13.99 -4.25 4.85
N PHE A 17 -13.72 -2.96 4.87
CA PHE A 17 -12.42 -2.42 5.27
C PHE A 17 -12.35 -2.37 6.78
N TYR A 18 -11.76 -3.39 7.36
CA TYR A 18 -11.64 -3.55 8.81
C TYR A 18 -10.59 -2.62 9.40
N LYS A 19 -9.50 -2.38 8.68
CA LYS A 19 -8.48 -1.37 8.95
C LYS A 19 -8.20 -0.62 7.65
N ASP A 20 -8.29 0.71 7.66
CA ASP A 20 -8.24 1.56 6.46
C ASP A 20 -7.41 2.84 6.65
N ASP A 21 -6.70 2.97 7.77
CA ASP A 21 -5.74 4.05 8.02
C ASP A 21 -4.35 3.72 7.46
N SER A 22 -3.58 4.74 7.14
CA SER A 22 -2.25 4.61 6.55
C SER A 22 -1.23 5.50 7.26
N GLU A 23 -0.08 4.93 7.59
CA GLU A 23 1.06 5.66 8.13
C GLU A 23 1.68 6.60 7.09
N ALA A 24 1.62 6.25 5.80
CA ALA A 24 2.14 7.08 4.72
C ALA A 24 1.43 8.44 4.64
N GLU A 25 0.13 8.50 4.92
CA GLU A 25 -0.60 9.77 4.95
C GLU A 25 -0.13 10.66 6.09
N ARG A 26 0.15 10.11 7.27
CA ARG A 26 0.74 10.85 8.39
C ARG A 26 2.15 11.32 8.09
N GLN A 27 2.96 10.48 7.45
CA GLN A 27 4.30 10.85 7.00
C GLN A 27 4.26 12.03 6.03
N LEU A 28 3.32 12.02 5.09
CA LEU A 28 3.13 13.11 4.13
C LEU A 28 2.81 14.43 4.83
N GLU A 29 1.91 14.42 5.80
CA GLU A 29 1.56 15.62 6.59
C GLU A 29 2.80 16.22 7.28
N VAL A 30 3.62 15.39 7.91
CA VAL A 30 4.87 15.83 8.57
C VAL A 30 5.87 16.39 7.56
N LEU A 31 6.04 15.74 6.41
CA LEU A 31 6.95 16.23 5.37
C LEU A 31 6.51 17.58 4.79
N VAL A 32 5.22 17.76 4.56
CA VAL A 32 4.66 19.02 4.07
C VAL A 32 4.87 20.14 5.09
N GLU A 33 4.72 19.87 6.37
CA GLU A 33 4.97 20.84 7.44
C GLU A 33 6.46 21.20 7.51
N LEU A 34 7.36 20.21 7.51
CA LEU A 34 8.81 20.44 7.50
C LEU A 34 9.26 21.22 6.28
N ARG A 35 8.65 21.00 5.13
CA ARG A 35 8.97 21.73 3.88
C ARG A 35 8.76 23.24 3.98
N GLN A 36 7.82 23.69 4.82
CA GLN A 36 7.51 25.11 5.00
C GLN A 36 8.67 25.89 5.64
N THR A 37 9.49 25.24 6.45
CA THR A 37 10.60 25.88 7.18
C THR A 37 11.97 25.51 6.63
N ALA A 38 12.06 24.51 5.77
CA ALA A 38 13.31 24.05 5.18
C ALA A 38 13.76 24.94 4.02
N SER A 39 15.09 25.02 3.78
CA SER A 39 15.69 25.76 2.68
C SER A 39 16.91 25.01 2.09
N GLY A 40 17.33 25.42 0.88
CA GLY A 40 18.48 24.81 0.20
C GLY A 40 18.32 23.31 -0.04
N ASP A 41 19.41 22.58 0.02
CA ASP A 41 19.47 21.12 -0.27
C ASP A 41 18.50 20.31 0.60
N ILE A 42 18.22 20.75 1.81
CA ILE A 42 17.28 20.07 2.71
C ILE A 42 15.84 20.22 2.15
N ALA A 43 15.48 21.40 1.68
CA ALA A 43 14.18 21.62 1.06
C ALA A 43 13.99 20.75 -0.19
N ASP A 44 15.02 20.62 -1.02
CA ASP A 44 14.99 19.80 -2.23
C ASP A 44 14.86 18.31 -1.89
N ALA A 45 15.56 17.85 -0.87
CA ALA A 45 15.44 16.47 -0.38
C ALA A 45 14.03 16.17 0.15
N ILE A 46 13.44 17.07 0.94
CA ILE A 46 12.07 16.91 1.43
C ILE A 46 11.06 16.89 0.29
N GLU A 47 11.23 17.76 -0.70
CA GLU A 47 10.37 17.83 -1.89
C GLU A 47 10.41 16.51 -2.69
N GLN A 48 11.60 15.91 -2.81
CA GLN A 48 11.75 14.62 -3.45
C GLN A 48 11.05 13.50 -2.67
N GLU A 49 11.19 13.50 -1.35
CA GLU A 49 10.54 12.51 -0.48
C GLU A 49 9.01 12.64 -0.53
N ILE A 50 8.48 13.88 -0.52
CA ILE A 50 7.03 14.13 -0.69
C ILE A 50 6.53 13.47 -1.96
N ARG A 51 7.21 13.66 -3.10
CA ARG A 51 6.81 13.05 -4.37
C ARG A 51 6.79 11.52 -4.33
N LEU A 52 7.76 10.91 -3.65
CA LEU A 52 7.82 9.46 -3.50
C LEU A 52 6.67 8.93 -2.64
N VAL A 53 6.39 9.58 -1.52
CA VAL A 53 5.28 9.21 -0.63
C VAL A 53 3.93 9.40 -1.32
N GLU A 54 3.72 10.52 -2.02
CA GLU A 54 2.50 10.77 -2.80
C GLU A 54 2.27 9.71 -3.88
N ALA A 55 3.33 9.30 -4.59
CA ALA A 55 3.25 8.24 -5.59
C ALA A 55 2.85 6.89 -4.97
N GLY A 56 3.39 6.56 -3.80
CA GLY A 56 3.01 5.37 -3.04
C GLY A 56 1.54 5.40 -2.64
N ILE A 57 1.10 6.49 -2.03
CA ILE A 57 -0.30 6.70 -1.62
C ILE A 57 -1.25 6.58 -2.82
N ALA A 58 -0.90 7.16 -3.96
CA ALA A 58 -1.71 7.08 -5.17
C ALA A 58 -1.86 5.63 -5.67
N GLY A 59 -0.80 4.84 -5.63
CA GLY A 59 -0.83 3.41 -5.98
C GLY A 59 -1.73 2.60 -5.04
N GLU A 60 -1.61 2.80 -3.74
CA GLU A 60 -2.45 2.12 -2.74
C GLU A 60 -3.92 2.52 -2.87
N ARG A 61 -4.22 3.81 -3.11
CA ARG A 61 -5.59 4.30 -3.34
C ARG A 61 -6.24 3.68 -4.57
N GLN A 62 -5.47 3.44 -5.65
CA GLN A 62 -5.97 2.76 -6.83
C GLN A 62 -6.38 1.31 -6.50
N VAL A 63 -5.54 0.58 -5.77
CA VAL A 63 -5.87 -0.78 -5.32
C VAL A 63 -7.11 -0.75 -4.41
N ARG A 64 -7.17 0.19 -3.47
CA ARG A 64 -8.33 0.36 -2.59
C ARG A 64 -9.62 0.57 -3.37
N PHE A 65 -9.57 1.41 -4.40
CA PHE A 65 -10.73 1.69 -5.27
C PHE A 65 -11.23 0.42 -5.94
N GLU A 66 -10.34 -0.37 -6.52
CA GLU A 66 -10.71 -1.63 -7.19
C GLU A 66 -11.29 -2.65 -6.20
N LEU A 67 -10.69 -2.79 -5.01
CA LEU A 67 -11.21 -3.66 -3.96
C LEU A 67 -12.60 -3.24 -3.52
N ALA A 68 -12.82 -1.95 -3.25
CA ALA A 68 -14.11 -1.41 -2.81
C ALA A 68 -15.22 -1.64 -3.84
N ASN A 69 -14.90 -1.58 -5.13
CA ASN A 69 -15.86 -1.75 -6.22
C ASN A 69 -15.97 -3.20 -6.73
N SER A 70 -15.27 -4.15 -6.12
CA SER A 70 -15.25 -5.55 -6.56
C SER A 70 -16.57 -6.29 -6.31
N HIS A 71 -17.38 -5.84 -5.34
CA HIS A 71 -18.58 -6.53 -4.84
C HIS A 71 -18.31 -7.95 -4.30
N ILE A 72 -17.05 -8.28 -4.02
CA ILE A 72 -16.67 -9.59 -3.50
C ILE A 72 -16.69 -9.56 -1.97
N PRO A 73 -17.39 -10.51 -1.31
CA PRO A 73 -17.33 -10.62 0.16
C PRO A 73 -15.93 -10.90 0.65
N MET A 74 -15.31 -9.92 1.32
CA MET A 74 -13.97 -10.03 1.88
C MET A 74 -13.80 -9.06 3.05
N TYR A 75 -12.85 -9.38 3.92
CA TYR A 75 -12.30 -8.43 4.87
C TYR A 75 -10.99 -7.90 4.33
N VAL A 76 -10.80 -6.59 4.38
CA VAL A 76 -9.62 -5.90 3.91
C VAL A 76 -8.97 -5.18 5.09
N LEU A 77 -7.67 -5.40 5.27
CA LEU A 77 -6.84 -4.68 6.23
C LEU A 77 -5.73 -3.98 5.46
N HIS A 78 -5.70 -2.66 5.57
CA HIS A 78 -4.73 -1.79 4.91
C HIS A 78 -3.63 -1.40 5.87
N ASP A 79 -2.39 -1.38 5.39
CA ASP A 79 -1.21 -0.89 6.09
C ASP A 79 -0.98 -1.61 7.43
N LEU A 80 -0.84 -2.94 7.36
CA LEU A 80 -0.56 -3.78 8.51
C LEU A 80 0.92 -3.81 8.83
N TYR A 81 1.24 -3.61 10.10
CA TYR A 81 2.56 -3.88 10.66
C TYR A 81 2.50 -5.12 11.54
N TYR A 82 3.42 -6.02 11.34
CA TYR A 82 3.57 -7.18 12.21
C TYR A 82 5.04 -7.38 12.59
N GLU A 83 5.25 -7.90 13.79
CA GLU A 83 6.56 -8.21 14.33
C GLU A 83 6.71 -9.72 14.55
N TYR A 84 7.81 -10.27 14.06
CA TYR A 84 8.19 -11.64 14.33
C TYR A 84 9.70 -11.73 14.57
N ALA A 85 10.10 -12.36 15.68
CA ALA A 85 11.50 -12.52 16.07
C ALA A 85 12.33 -11.21 16.06
N GLY A 86 11.72 -10.10 16.47
CA GLY A 86 12.35 -8.77 16.48
C GLY A 86 12.44 -8.08 15.12
N LEU A 87 11.88 -8.67 14.08
CA LEU A 87 11.79 -8.08 12.75
C LEU A 87 10.38 -7.53 12.51
N VAL A 88 10.31 -6.27 12.14
CA VAL A 88 9.05 -5.60 11.77
C VAL A 88 8.90 -5.63 10.25
N SER A 89 7.73 -6.04 9.78
CA SER A 89 7.36 -6.03 8.37
C SER A 89 6.03 -5.35 8.17
N GLN A 90 5.88 -4.71 7.01
CA GLN A 90 4.65 -4.06 6.59
C GLN A 90 4.00 -4.88 5.48
N ILE A 91 2.67 -4.89 5.47
CA ILE A 91 1.83 -5.43 4.40
C ILE A 91 0.90 -4.31 3.95
N ASP A 92 0.93 -3.96 2.67
CA ASP A 92 0.06 -2.89 2.14
C ASP A 92 -1.41 -3.29 2.24
N TYR A 93 -1.78 -4.48 1.76
CA TYR A 93 -3.13 -5.02 1.96
C TYR A 93 -3.10 -6.50 2.32
N LEU A 94 -3.83 -6.85 3.37
CA LEU A 94 -4.21 -8.22 3.68
C LEU A 94 -5.70 -8.40 3.37
N ILE A 95 -6.02 -9.34 2.49
CA ILE A 95 -7.39 -9.62 2.07
C ILE A 95 -7.74 -11.03 2.52
N ILE A 96 -8.85 -11.14 3.25
CA ILE A 96 -9.35 -12.41 3.76
C ILE A 96 -10.71 -12.66 3.10
N THR A 97 -10.77 -13.71 2.31
CA THR A 97 -12.00 -14.23 1.72
C THR A 97 -12.41 -15.54 2.43
N ARG A 98 -13.57 -16.07 2.06
CA ARG A 98 -14.03 -17.36 2.60
C ARG A 98 -13.04 -18.50 2.35
N LYS A 99 -12.29 -18.45 1.24
CA LYS A 99 -11.43 -19.56 0.79
C LYS A 99 -9.93 -19.25 0.84
N HIS A 100 -9.55 -18.00 0.75
CA HIS A 100 -8.15 -17.60 0.56
C HIS A 100 -7.80 -16.38 1.39
N VAL A 101 -6.53 -16.26 1.70
CA VAL A 101 -5.90 -15.06 2.23
C VAL A 101 -4.90 -14.58 1.18
N PHE A 102 -4.98 -13.29 0.83
CA PHE A 102 -4.07 -12.66 -0.12
C PHE A 102 -3.24 -11.60 0.61
N VAL A 103 -1.95 -11.62 0.36
CA VAL A 103 -1.02 -10.55 0.73
C VAL A 103 -0.73 -9.76 -0.52
N ILE A 104 -1.04 -8.46 -0.53
CA ILE A 104 -0.82 -7.58 -1.67
C ILE A 104 0.21 -6.53 -1.29
N GLU A 105 1.21 -6.40 -2.14
CA GLU A 105 2.23 -5.36 -2.12
C GLU A 105 1.98 -4.41 -3.30
N CYS A 106 1.83 -3.12 -3.03
CA CYS A 106 1.57 -2.09 -4.02
C CYS A 106 2.88 -1.41 -4.45
N LYS A 107 3.19 -1.42 -5.73
CA LYS A 107 4.36 -0.74 -6.28
C LYS A 107 3.95 0.21 -7.40
N ASN A 108 3.88 1.49 -7.10
CA ASN A 108 3.68 2.54 -8.11
C ASN A 108 5.04 3.01 -8.64
N LEU A 109 5.64 2.18 -9.48
CA LEU A 109 7.00 2.37 -9.97
C LEU A 109 7.01 3.15 -11.28
N TYR A 110 7.99 4.03 -11.38
CA TYR A 110 8.29 4.83 -12.55
C TYR A 110 9.31 4.09 -13.45
N GLY A 111 9.11 4.12 -14.76
CA GLY A 111 10.05 3.54 -15.74
C GLY A 111 9.62 2.18 -16.28
N ASN A 112 10.53 1.52 -16.97
CA ASN A 112 10.31 0.17 -17.50
C ASN A 112 10.59 -0.86 -16.41
N ILE A 113 9.65 -1.77 -16.20
CA ILE A 113 9.78 -2.86 -15.24
C ILE A 113 9.86 -4.17 -16.00
N GLU A 114 10.90 -4.93 -15.73
CA GLU A 114 11.10 -6.28 -16.24
C GLU A 114 11.09 -7.27 -15.07
N ILE A 115 10.36 -8.36 -15.24
CA ILE A 115 10.42 -9.49 -14.31
C ILE A 115 11.30 -10.54 -14.96
N THR A 116 12.46 -10.83 -14.35
CA THR A 116 13.39 -11.81 -14.87
C THR A 116 12.85 -13.24 -14.72
N SER A 117 13.46 -14.18 -15.40
CA SER A 117 13.14 -15.62 -15.26
C SER A 117 13.35 -16.16 -13.83
N ASN A 118 14.16 -15.48 -13.03
CA ASN A 118 14.42 -15.82 -11.62
C ASN A 118 13.39 -15.15 -10.67
N GLY A 119 12.49 -14.32 -11.19
CA GLY A 119 11.49 -13.57 -10.40
C GLY A 119 11.99 -12.24 -9.85
N ASP A 120 13.18 -11.77 -10.27
CA ASP A 120 13.67 -10.47 -9.85
C ASP A 120 12.98 -9.34 -10.60
N PHE A 121 12.67 -8.25 -9.87
CA PHE A 121 12.16 -7.02 -10.46
C PHE A 121 13.32 -6.10 -10.84
N VAL A 122 13.49 -5.86 -12.13
CA VAL A 122 14.49 -4.92 -12.65
C VAL A 122 13.77 -3.68 -13.15
N ARG A 123 14.13 -2.52 -12.61
CA ARG A 123 13.59 -1.23 -13.03
C ARG A 123 14.65 -0.46 -13.81
N THR A 124 14.32 -0.11 -15.06
CA THR A 124 15.15 0.77 -15.88
C THR A 124 14.54 2.15 -15.96
N LEU A 125 15.26 3.14 -15.45
CA LEU A 125 14.90 4.55 -15.60
C LEU A 125 15.52 5.08 -16.89
N SER A 126 14.71 5.43 -17.87
CA SER A 126 15.18 6.20 -19.02
C SER A 126 15.39 7.65 -18.54
N TYR A 127 16.63 7.98 -18.22
CA TYR A 127 17.01 9.39 -18.12
C TYR A 127 16.94 9.96 -19.55
N GLY A 128 15.93 10.77 -19.83
CA GLY A 128 15.86 11.51 -21.06
C GLY A 128 17.15 12.31 -21.20
N ARG A 129 17.97 11.99 -22.21
CA ARG A 129 18.96 12.92 -22.70
C ARG A 129 18.19 14.15 -23.12
N ARG A 130 18.32 15.23 -22.37
CA ARG A 130 18.04 16.55 -22.92
C ARG A 130 19.10 16.78 -23.99
N ALA A 131 18.66 16.83 -25.25
CA ALA A 131 19.40 17.40 -26.33
C ALA A 131 19.57 18.89 -26.10
#